data_e6201dc9a10c4ef0002fa35eacc326c5
#
_entry.id   e6201dc9a10c4ef0002fa35eacc326c5
#
_cell.length_a   1.000
_cell.length_b   1.000
_cell.length_c   1.000
_cell.angle_alpha   90.00
_cell.angle_beta   90.00
_cell.angle_gamma   90.00
#
_symmetry.space_group_name_H-M   'P 1'
#
loop_
_entity.id
_entity.type
_entity.pdbx_description
1 polymer ?
#
loop_
_entity_poly.entity_id
_entity_poly.type
_entity_poly.pdbx_seq_one_letter_code
_entity_poly.pdbx_strand_id
1 'polypeptide(L)'
;MRILYGLEGKKQIDITSQCDLKLRKGKYIVIPANDIIRKHFFTDPLPGILKQIYIEKNGNTTVHNDKKTIYINRFSHDVYENSPTDYLSTTNVKKYTEIKSKITLLHGSFKQELRDQKLSAIILTGGEKILQLGGHIGIHTIFLAHLMKNDSDLLVLESNHEVVEQMKQNRDGNNLHFHIEEAVLSKRPQFQKGWNRIQCDSPLPDYKPVATIDFKTIAERYNILFDTLVLDSENYLDTIFVDMPEIIENIETVFLKNDYIDSEKHRKNLVNNFLLKNGFELYYIELGGFGPLRMTFFEVWKLTEKVGMPALTDNILSTA
;
A
#
# COMPACT_ATOMS: atom_id res chain seq x y z
N MET A 1 21.54 12.71 11.00
CA MET A 1 21.91 12.65 9.56
C MET A 1 21.07 13.66 8.80
N ARG A 2 21.66 14.33 7.83
CA ARG A 2 20.99 15.32 6.97
C ARG A 2 21.31 15.01 5.50
N ILE A 3 20.34 15.18 4.62
CA ILE A 3 20.50 14.88 3.19
C ILE A 3 20.20 16.14 2.40
N LEU A 4 21.17 16.60 1.61
CA LEU A 4 21.05 17.80 0.80
C LEU A 4 21.08 17.44 -0.69
N TYR A 5 20.34 18.20 -1.50
CA TYR A 5 20.28 18.08 -2.95
C TYR A 5 20.59 19.42 -3.61
N GLY A 6 21.56 19.44 -4.49
CA GLY A 6 22.01 20.66 -5.14
C GLY A 6 23.45 20.60 -5.62
N LEU A 7 24.16 21.72 -5.54
CA LEU A 7 25.56 21.83 -5.92
C LEU A 7 26.30 22.72 -4.91
N GLU A 8 27.46 22.27 -4.47
CA GLU A 8 28.33 23.01 -3.58
C GLU A 8 28.72 24.38 -4.17
N GLY A 9 28.79 25.42 -3.34
CA GLY A 9 29.04 26.77 -3.78
C GLY A 9 27.86 27.45 -4.56
N LYS A 10 26.75 26.71 -4.74
CA LYS A 10 25.52 27.25 -5.35
C LYS A 10 24.34 27.04 -4.38
N LYS A 11 23.21 26.55 -4.88
CA LYS A 11 22.02 26.31 -4.08
C LYS A 11 21.91 24.83 -3.72
N GLN A 12 21.67 24.55 -2.46
CA GLN A 12 21.31 23.24 -1.93
C GLN A 12 20.01 23.35 -1.14
N ILE A 13 19.19 22.31 -1.17
CA ILE A 13 17.99 22.19 -0.37
C ILE A 13 18.08 20.95 0.51
N ASP A 14 17.50 21.03 1.69
CA ASP A 14 17.35 19.88 2.58
C ASP A 14 16.20 19.02 2.10
N ILE A 15 16.49 17.75 1.81
CA ILE A 15 15.54 16.77 1.32
C ILE A 15 15.36 15.60 2.29
N THR A 16 15.85 15.71 3.51
CA THR A 16 15.81 14.63 4.50
C THR A 16 14.40 14.11 4.71
N SER A 17 13.45 15.01 4.95
CA SER A 17 12.04 14.63 5.15
C SER A 17 11.41 14.02 3.90
N GLN A 18 11.69 14.58 2.70
CA GLN A 18 11.18 14.02 1.45
C GLN A 18 11.73 12.62 1.17
N CYS A 19 13.00 12.37 1.47
CA CYS A 19 13.61 11.05 1.36
C CYS A 19 12.90 10.05 2.28
N ASP A 20 12.66 10.43 3.52
CA ASP A 20 12.00 9.57 4.48
C ASP A 20 10.54 9.28 4.12
N LEU A 21 9.82 10.27 3.58
CA LEU A 21 8.42 10.14 3.22
C LEU A 21 8.18 9.43 1.88
N LYS A 22 9.11 9.52 0.91
CA LYS A 22 8.85 9.10 -0.48
C LYS A 22 9.74 7.97 -0.98
N LEU A 23 10.83 7.66 -0.28
CA LEU A 23 11.86 6.75 -0.78
C LEU A 23 12.18 5.60 0.17
N ARG A 24 11.26 5.28 1.10
CA ARG A 24 11.40 4.13 2.00
C ARG A 24 11.25 2.82 1.26
N LYS A 25 12.19 1.92 1.49
CA LYS A 25 12.22 0.56 0.97
C LYS A 25 12.62 -0.40 2.09
N GLY A 26 11.70 -0.67 3.01
CA GLY A 26 11.97 -1.41 4.22
C GLY A 26 12.90 -0.62 5.14
N LYS A 27 14.00 -1.22 5.55
CA LYS A 27 15.00 -0.56 6.40
C LYS A 27 15.90 0.45 5.67
N TYR A 28 15.69 0.66 4.37
CA TYR A 28 16.49 1.58 3.57
C TYR A 28 15.68 2.77 3.06
N ILE A 29 16.32 3.91 2.95
CA ILE A 29 15.96 5.00 2.05
C ILE A 29 16.75 4.77 0.76
N VAL A 30 16.07 4.79 -0.40
CA VAL A 30 16.69 4.48 -1.69
C VAL A 30 16.55 5.68 -2.63
N ILE A 31 17.62 6.49 -2.71
CA ILE A 31 17.67 7.65 -3.59
C ILE A 31 18.08 7.16 -4.99
N PRO A 32 17.24 7.32 -6.02
CA PRO A 32 17.53 6.79 -7.33
C PRO A 32 18.75 7.43 -7.98
N ALA A 33 19.42 6.68 -8.85
CA ALA A 33 20.35 7.25 -9.82
C ALA A 33 19.58 8.18 -10.79
N ASN A 34 20.31 9.04 -11.49
CA ASN A 34 19.80 9.98 -12.49
C ASN A 34 19.05 11.20 -11.89
N ASP A 35 19.63 12.35 -12.12
CA ASP A 35 19.11 13.65 -11.65
C ASP A 35 17.69 13.98 -12.19
N ILE A 36 17.36 13.50 -13.39
CA ILE A 36 16.00 13.66 -13.95
C ILE A 36 14.97 12.91 -13.10
N ILE A 37 15.31 11.70 -12.63
CA ILE A 37 14.43 10.91 -11.77
C ILE A 37 14.30 11.57 -10.40
N ARG A 38 15.39 12.07 -9.83
CA ARG A 38 15.40 12.77 -8.53
C ARG A 38 14.45 13.97 -8.49
N LYS A 39 14.30 14.70 -9.60
CA LYS A 39 13.36 15.83 -9.73
C LYS A 39 11.88 15.45 -9.53
N HIS A 40 11.50 14.19 -9.74
CA HIS A 40 10.13 13.74 -9.46
C HIS A 40 9.84 13.62 -7.95
N PHE A 41 10.89 13.46 -7.14
CA PHE A 41 10.75 13.34 -5.68
C PHE A 41 11.03 14.65 -4.96
N PHE A 42 11.92 15.48 -5.52
CA PHE A 42 12.42 16.71 -4.90
C PHE A 42 12.14 17.92 -5.77
N THR A 43 11.99 19.09 -5.14
CA THR A 43 11.99 20.36 -5.87
C THR A 43 13.36 20.58 -6.51
N ASP A 44 13.38 20.97 -7.79
CA ASP A 44 14.64 21.27 -8.48
C ASP A 44 15.24 22.59 -8.00
N PRO A 45 16.35 22.60 -7.23
CA PRO A 45 16.94 23.85 -6.74
C PRO A 45 17.72 24.63 -7.81
N LEU A 46 18.14 23.96 -8.90
CA LEU A 46 19.02 24.50 -9.93
C LEU A 46 18.61 23.96 -11.31
N PRO A 47 17.55 24.50 -11.94
CA PRO A 47 17.11 24.06 -13.26
C PRO A 47 18.23 24.12 -14.30
N GLY A 48 18.34 23.05 -15.12
CA GLY A 48 19.35 22.95 -16.17
C GLY A 48 20.77 22.59 -15.71
N ILE A 49 21.02 22.49 -14.40
CA ILE A 49 22.31 22.13 -13.82
C ILE A 49 22.22 20.74 -13.21
N LEU A 50 23.24 19.89 -13.43
CA LEU A 50 23.35 18.58 -12.80
C LEU A 50 23.63 18.75 -11.31
N LYS A 51 22.84 18.07 -10.48
CA LYS A 51 22.93 18.16 -9.03
C LYS A 51 23.49 16.89 -8.41
N GLN A 52 24.01 17.02 -7.20
CA GLN A 52 24.56 15.96 -6.39
C GLN A 52 23.75 15.81 -5.10
N ILE A 53 23.92 14.66 -4.45
CA ILE A 53 23.42 14.39 -3.10
C ILE A 53 24.58 14.51 -2.12
N TYR A 54 24.37 15.26 -1.05
CA TYR A 54 25.30 15.41 0.06
C TYR A 54 24.68 14.80 1.30
N ILE A 55 25.41 13.91 1.97
CA ILE A 55 24.95 13.26 3.20
C ILE A 55 25.87 13.68 4.34
N GLU A 56 25.31 14.42 5.26
CA GLU A 56 25.99 14.90 6.47
C GLU A 56 25.68 13.95 7.64
N LYS A 57 26.74 13.35 8.19
CA LYS A 57 26.66 12.43 9.36
C LYS A 57 27.83 12.66 10.27
N ASN A 58 27.56 12.98 11.55
CA ASN A 58 28.61 13.15 12.59
C ASN A 58 29.73 14.14 12.20
N GLY A 59 29.35 15.26 11.56
CA GLY A 59 30.32 16.27 11.11
C GLY A 59 31.06 15.96 9.80
N ASN A 60 30.88 14.79 9.22
CA ASN A 60 31.43 14.42 7.93
C ASN A 60 30.38 14.54 6.82
N THR A 61 30.79 14.98 5.64
CA THR A 61 29.94 15.07 4.44
C THR A 61 30.46 14.13 3.37
N THR A 62 29.60 13.26 2.86
CA THR A 62 29.89 12.47 1.66
C THR A 62 29.10 13.02 0.48
N VAL A 63 29.72 12.98 -0.71
CA VAL A 63 29.16 13.55 -1.94
C VAL A 63 28.92 12.44 -2.95
N HIS A 64 27.69 12.37 -3.47
CA HIS A 64 27.25 11.34 -4.38
C HIS A 64 26.72 11.96 -5.67
N ASN A 65 27.27 11.58 -6.81
CA ASN A 65 26.81 12.01 -8.11
C ASN A 65 25.49 11.33 -8.53
N ASP A 66 25.02 11.61 -9.73
CA ASP A 66 23.78 11.06 -10.26
C ASP A 66 23.91 9.69 -10.96
N LYS A 67 25.11 9.11 -11.01
CA LYS A 67 25.36 7.86 -11.75
C LYS A 67 24.93 6.61 -11.01
N LYS A 68 24.82 6.68 -9.67
CA LYS A 68 24.51 5.53 -8.84
C LYS A 68 23.29 5.78 -7.96
N THR A 69 22.57 4.70 -7.67
CA THR A 69 21.55 4.67 -6.62
C THR A 69 22.24 4.67 -5.26
N ILE A 70 21.70 5.44 -4.33
CA ILE A 70 22.21 5.55 -2.97
C ILE A 70 21.24 4.83 -2.03
N TYR A 71 21.76 3.92 -1.23
CA TYR A 71 21.01 3.18 -0.21
C TYR A 71 21.48 3.67 1.17
N ILE A 72 20.56 4.12 1.99
CA ILE A 72 20.84 4.61 3.35
C ILE A 72 20.05 3.74 4.33
N ASN A 73 20.74 3.06 5.23
CA ASN A 73 20.07 2.32 6.30
C ASN A 73 19.45 3.32 7.29
N ARG A 74 18.14 3.23 7.52
CA ARG A 74 17.37 4.17 8.35
C ARG A 74 17.77 4.14 9.84
N PHE A 75 18.33 3.04 10.31
CA PHE A 75 18.67 2.81 11.71
C PHE A 75 20.15 3.10 11.99
N SER A 76 21.08 2.51 11.21
CA SER A 76 22.52 2.72 11.41
C SER A 76 23.04 3.97 10.69
N HIS A 77 22.26 4.53 9.76
CA HIS A 77 22.67 5.62 8.88
C HIS A 77 23.90 5.31 8.00
N ASP A 78 24.14 4.01 7.72
CA ASP A 78 25.19 3.63 6.80
C ASP A 78 24.75 3.84 5.36
N VAL A 79 25.70 4.26 4.53
CA VAL A 79 25.46 4.67 3.14
C VAL A 79 26.18 3.72 2.20
N TYR A 80 25.46 3.23 1.19
CA TYR A 80 25.96 2.28 0.19
C TYR A 80 25.64 2.78 -1.22
N GLU A 81 26.56 2.60 -2.16
CA GLU A 81 26.34 2.86 -3.60
C GLU A 81 26.09 1.57 -4.41
N ASN A 82 26.21 0.41 -3.79
CA ASN A 82 25.80 -0.88 -4.33
C ASN A 82 24.58 -1.37 -3.55
N SER A 83 23.70 -2.12 -4.20
CA SER A 83 22.54 -2.71 -3.54
C SER A 83 22.98 -3.60 -2.38
N PRO A 84 22.57 -3.31 -1.14
CA PRO A 84 22.82 -4.20 -0.01
C PRO A 84 22.19 -5.58 -0.25
N THR A 85 22.81 -6.64 0.28
CA THR A 85 22.37 -8.04 0.06
C THR A 85 20.97 -8.32 0.60
N ASP A 86 20.57 -7.58 1.62
CA ASP A 86 19.27 -7.68 2.29
C ASP A 86 18.27 -6.58 1.87
N TYR A 87 18.58 -5.88 0.76
CA TYR A 87 17.68 -4.88 0.20
C TYR A 87 16.49 -5.54 -0.49
N LEU A 88 15.28 -5.07 -0.14
CA LEU A 88 14.05 -5.48 -0.78
C LEU A 88 13.91 -4.80 -2.15
N SER A 89 13.85 -5.59 -3.20
CA SER A 89 13.72 -5.08 -4.57
C SER A 89 12.58 -5.76 -5.30
N THR A 90 11.71 -4.96 -5.93
CA THR A 90 10.65 -5.46 -6.83
C THR A 90 11.22 -6.01 -8.15
N THR A 91 12.49 -5.79 -8.46
CA THR A 91 13.12 -6.24 -9.71
C THR A 91 13.65 -7.67 -9.63
N ASN A 92 14.01 -8.17 -8.44
CA ASN A 92 14.64 -9.48 -8.22
C ASN A 92 13.73 -10.43 -7.42
N VAL A 93 12.52 -10.71 -7.93
CA VAL A 93 11.58 -11.54 -7.21
C VAL A 93 11.49 -12.95 -7.79
N LYS A 94 12.35 -13.87 -7.35
CA LYS A 94 12.23 -15.30 -7.68
C LYS A 94 10.84 -15.85 -7.35
N LYS A 95 10.39 -15.60 -6.13
CA LYS A 95 9.08 -16.04 -5.63
C LYS A 95 7.93 -15.58 -6.53
N TYR A 96 7.97 -14.36 -7.06
CA TYR A 96 7.00 -13.89 -8.04
C TYR A 96 6.95 -14.79 -9.29
N THR A 97 8.11 -15.12 -9.85
CA THR A 97 8.19 -15.95 -11.06
C THR A 97 7.71 -17.37 -10.81
N GLU A 98 8.05 -17.94 -9.67
CA GLU A 98 7.62 -19.29 -9.24
C GLU A 98 6.11 -19.37 -9.04
N ILE A 99 5.50 -18.37 -8.39
CA ILE A 99 4.05 -18.30 -8.20
C ILE A 99 3.36 -18.10 -9.55
N LYS A 100 3.80 -17.11 -10.33
CA LYS A 100 3.23 -16.81 -11.64
C LYS A 100 3.21 -18.02 -12.57
N SER A 101 4.23 -18.87 -12.52
CA SER A 101 4.30 -20.06 -13.38
C SER A 101 3.22 -21.12 -13.10
N LYS A 102 2.55 -21.05 -11.95
CA LYS A 102 1.47 -21.94 -11.53
C LYS A 102 0.08 -21.43 -11.90
N ILE A 103 -0.04 -20.16 -12.27
CA ILE A 103 -1.33 -19.49 -12.47
C ILE A 103 -1.76 -19.55 -13.92
N THR A 104 -3.00 -19.94 -14.15
CA THR A 104 -3.70 -19.83 -15.44
C THR A 104 -4.77 -18.75 -15.33
N LEU A 105 -4.78 -17.79 -16.27
CA LEU A 105 -5.79 -16.74 -16.32
C LEU A 105 -6.75 -17.00 -17.50
N LEU A 106 -8.03 -17.10 -17.20
CA LEU A 106 -9.10 -17.13 -18.22
C LEU A 106 -9.46 -15.70 -18.63
N HIS A 107 -9.38 -14.76 -17.70
CA HIS A 107 -9.64 -13.34 -17.90
C HIS A 107 -8.46 -12.50 -17.46
N GLY A 108 -8.11 -11.46 -18.24
CA GLY A 108 -7.07 -10.51 -17.92
C GLY A 108 -5.65 -10.95 -18.30
N SER A 109 -4.67 -10.27 -17.77
CA SER A 109 -3.24 -10.57 -17.99
C SER A 109 -2.39 -10.19 -16.79
N PHE A 110 -1.25 -10.86 -16.62
CA PHE A 110 -0.26 -10.55 -15.56
C PHE A 110 0.38 -9.15 -15.66
N LYS A 111 0.14 -8.41 -16.74
CA LYS A 111 0.60 -7.01 -16.84
C LYS A 111 -0.22 -6.09 -15.95
N GLN A 112 -1.48 -6.47 -15.70
CA GLN A 112 -2.35 -5.77 -14.76
C GLN A 112 -1.85 -6.08 -13.34
N GLU A 113 -1.87 -5.07 -12.48
CA GLU A 113 -1.51 -5.20 -11.06
C GLU A 113 -0.11 -5.83 -10.81
N LEU A 114 0.81 -5.70 -11.78
CA LEU A 114 2.15 -6.31 -11.72
C LEU A 114 2.94 -5.86 -10.50
N ARG A 115 2.78 -4.59 -10.07
CA ARG A 115 3.49 -4.05 -8.91
C ARG A 115 2.97 -4.63 -7.61
N ASP A 116 1.65 -4.73 -7.48
CA ASP A 116 0.97 -5.33 -6.32
C ASP A 116 1.41 -6.77 -6.13
N GLN A 117 1.41 -7.57 -7.21
CA GLN A 117 1.86 -8.96 -7.19
C GLN A 117 3.34 -9.08 -6.76
N LYS A 118 4.23 -8.26 -7.33
CA LYS A 118 5.65 -8.27 -6.96
C LYS A 118 5.87 -7.86 -5.52
N LEU A 119 5.16 -6.82 -5.07
CA LEU A 119 5.27 -6.31 -3.72
C LEU A 119 4.77 -7.34 -2.70
N SER A 120 3.65 -8.01 -3.00
CA SER A 120 3.13 -9.11 -2.18
C SER A 120 4.13 -10.27 -2.08
N ALA A 121 4.76 -10.65 -3.19
CA ALA A 121 5.80 -11.71 -3.19
C ALA A 121 7.01 -11.38 -2.31
N ILE A 122 7.35 -10.08 -2.18
CA ILE A 122 8.48 -9.63 -1.33
C ILE A 122 8.09 -9.61 0.14
N ILE A 123 6.89 -9.12 0.45
CA ILE A 123 6.50 -8.76 1.82
C ILE A 123 5.84 -9.92 2.56
N LEU A 124 4.94 -10.67 1.88
CA LEU A 124 4.15 -11.71 2.51
C LEU A 124 4.93 -13.04 2.63
N THR A 125 4.63 -13.77 3.68
CA THR A 125 5.24 -15.07 4.00
C THR A 125 4.39 -16.27 3.58
N GLY A 126 3.07 -16.02 3.38
CA GLY A 126 2.05 -16.99 3.02
C GLY A 126 1.28 -17.55 4.22
N GLY A 127 1.53 -17.04 5.42
CA GLY A 127 0.78 -17.42 6.63
C GLY A 127 -0.25 -16.39 7.06
N GLU A 128 -0.37 -15.32 6.30
CA GLU A 128 -1.25 -14.19 6.57
C GLU A 128 -2.73 -14.56 6.38
N LYS A 129 -3.62 -13.85 7.08
CA LYS A 129 -5.07 -13.88 6.91
C LYS A 129 -5.52 -12.55 6.31
N ILE A 130 -5.90 -12.59 5.04
CA ILE A 130 -5.99 -11.40 4.20
C ILE A 130 -7.44 -10.98 3.98
N LEU A 131 -7.74 -9.70 4.24
CA LEU A 131 -8.91 -9.02 3.74
C LEU A 131 -8.49 -8.09 2.59
N GLN A 132 -8.98 -8.38 1.38
CA GLN A 132 -8.74 -7.56 0.20
C GLN A 132 -9.98 -6.74 -0.15
N LEU A 133 -9.84 -5.42 -0.29
CA LEU A 133 -10.88 -4.52 -0.76
C LEU A 133 -10.58 -4.07 -2.19
N GLY A 134 -11.49 -4.39 -3.12
CA GLY A 134 -11.31 -4.19 -4.56
C GLY A 134 -10.55 -5.36 -5.18
N GLY A 135 -11.26 -6.38 -5.62
CA GLY A 135 -10.66 -7.58 -6.22
C GLY A 135 -10.57 -7.53 -7.74
N HIS A 136 -11.32 -6.63 -8.37
CA HIS A 136 -11.45 -6.58 -9.82
C HIS A 136 -11.71 -7.99 -10.39
N ILE A 137 -11.09 -8.36 -11.52
CA ILE A 137 -11.19 -9.72 -12.10
C ILE A 137 -10.30 -10.77 -11.41
N GLY A 138 -9.70 -10.42 -10.27
CA GLY A 138 -8.95 -11.33 -9.40
C GLY A 138 -7.51 -11.58 -9.75
N ILE A 139 -6.86 -10.78 -10.59
CA ILE A 139 -5.45 -11.04 -10.99
C ILE A 139 -4.50 -11.03 -9.79
N HIS A 140 -4.60 -10.00 -8.95
CA HIS A 140 -3.81 -9.93 -7.72
C HIS A 140 -4.32 -10.93 -6.67
N THR A 141 -5.64 -11.10 -6.55
CA THR A 141 -6.28 -12.04 -5.62
C THR A 141 -5.79 -13.48 -5.83
N ILE A 142 -5.76 -13.94 -7.09
CA ILE A 142 -5.26 -15.29 -7.44
C ILE A 142 -3.78 -15.43 -7.11
N PHE A 143 -3.00 -14.37 -7.38
CA PHE A 143 -1.59 -14.35 -7.00
C PHE A 143 -1.42 -14.47 -5.49
N LEU A 144 -2.20 -13.73 -4.69
CA LEU A 144 -2.22 -13.83 -3.23
C LEU A 144 -2.60 -15.25 -2.79
N ALA A 145 -3.67 -15.84 -3.34
CA ALA A 145 -4.11 -17.19 -3.01
C ALA A 145 -3.03 -18.26 -3.27
N HIS A 146 -2.33 -18.18 -4.40
CA HIS A 146 -1.19 -19.06 -4.68
C HIS A 146 0.05 -18.83 -3.80
N LEU A 147 0.17 -17.64 -3.22
CA LEU A 147 1.24 -17.32 -2.28
C LEU A 147 0.95 -17.90 -0.89
N MET A 148 -0.33 -17.97 -0.53
CA MET A 148 -0.78 -18.41 0.80
C MET A 148 -0.63 -19.92 1.00
N LYS A 149 -0.41 -20.34 2.24
CA LYS A 149 -0.42 -21.77 2.65
C LYS A 149 -1.83 -22.35 2.68
N ASN A 150 -2.80 -21.50 3.00
CA ASN A 150 -4.22 -21.81 3.01
C ASN A 150 -4.97 -20.65 2.32
N ASP A 151 -5.46 -20.89 1.12
CA ASP A 151 -6.15 -19.87 0.33
C ASP A 151 -7.53 -19.50 0.89
N SER A 152 -8.12 -20.34 1.76
CA SER A 152 -9.36 -20.03 2.47
C SER A 152 -9.19 -18.95 3.55
N ASP A 153 -7.95 -18.55 3.90
CA ASP A 153 -7.68 -17.42 4.78
C ASP A 153 -7.68 -16.07 4.02
N LEU A 154 -8.12 -16.06 2.76
CA LEU A 154 -8.28 -14.86 1.93
C LEU A 154 -9.76 -14.59 1.68
N LEU A 155 -10.21 -13.40 2.04
CA LEU A 155 -11.50 -12.86 1.64
C LEU A 155 -11.28 -11.62 0.76
N VAL A 156 -11.95 -11.58 -0.39
CA VAL A 156 -11.94 -10.42 -1.28
C VAL A 156 -13.35 -9.85 -1.45
N LEU A 157 -13.45 -8.52 -1.40
CA LEU A 157 -14.66 -7.77 -1.71
C LEU A 157 -14.55 -7.15 -3.10
N GLU A 158 -15.58 -7.32 -3.89
CA GLU A 158 -15.77 -6.66 -5.18
C GLU A 158 -17.28 -6.44 -5.42
N SER A 159 -17.66 -5.25 -5.87
CA SER A 159 -19.09 -4.88 -5.98
C SER A 159 -19.68 -5.05 -7.38
N ASN A 160 -18.86 -5.17 -8.39
CA ASN A 160 -19.32 -5.30 -9.77
C ASN A 160 -19.56 -6.76 -10.13
N HIS A 161 -20.83 -7.12 -10.32
CA HIS A 161 -21.26 -8.47 -10.62
C HIS A 161 -20.53 -9.12 -11.80
N GLU A 162 -20.39 -8.41 -12.92
CA GLU A 162 -19.73 -8.95 -14.14
C GLU A 162 -18.25 -9.25 -13.87
N VAL A 163 -17.61 -8.42 -13.06
CA VAL A 163 -16.21 -8.57 -12.66
C VAL A 163 -16.03 -9.70 -11.66
N VAL A 164 -16.98 -9.84 -10.73
CA VAL A 164 -17.03 -10.96 -9.76
C VAL A 164 -17.17 -12.30 -10.49
N GLU A 165 -18.00 -12.39 -11.52
CA GLU A 165 -18.13 -13.63 -12.30
C GLU A 165 -16.82 -14.01 -13.03
N GLN A 166 -16.10 -13.04 -13.56
CA GLN A 166 -14.79 -13.28 -14.15
C GLN A 166 -13.76 -13.72 -13.10
N MET A 167 -13.81 -13.13 -11.90
CA MET A 167 -12.95 -13.52 -10.78
C MET A 167 -13.24 -14.96 -10.34
N LYS A 168 -14.51 -15.35 -10.25
CA LYS A 168 -14.91 -16.74 -9.93
C LYS A 168 -14.35 -17.72 -10.96
N GLN A 169 -14.48 -17.42 -12.26
CA GLN A 169 -13.94 -18.27 -13.32
C GLN A 169 -12.41 -18.38 -13.24
N ASN A 170 -11.72 -17.29 -12.98
CA ASN A 170 -10.29 -17.30 -12.76
C ASN A 170 -9.91 -18.12 -11.52
N ARG A 171 -10.64 -17.98 -10.39
CA ARG A 171 -10.44 -18.76 -9.16
C ARG A 171 -10.60 -20.27 -9.41
N ASP A 172 -11.74 -20.63 -9.99
CA ASP A 172 -12.13 -22.02 -10.19
C ASP A 172 -11.22 -22.71 -11.21
N GLY A 173 -10.76 -21.97 -12.25
CA GLY A 173 -9.78 -22.44 -13.22
C GLY A 173 -8.37 -22.71 -12.64
N ASN A 174 -8.10 -22.21 -11.43
CA ASN A 174 -6.88 -22.48 -10.66
C ASN A 174 -7.08 -23.43 -9.47
N ASN A 175 -8.27 -24.01 -9.32
CA ASN A 175 -8.66 -24.87 -8.18
C ASN A 175 -8.42 -24.18 -6.82
N LEU A 176 -8.75 -22.90 -6.71
CA LEU A 176 -8.61 -22.08 -5.50
C LEU A 176 -9.95 -21.96 -4.76
N HIS A 177 -9.92 -21.69 -3.44
CA HIS A 177 -11.07 -21.70 -2.56
C HIS A 177 -11.23 -20.41 -1.74
N PHE A 178 -10.52 -19.35 -2.08
CA PHE A 178 -10.67 -18.08 -1.38
C PHE A 178 -12.11 -17.55 -1.46
N HIS A 179 -12.50 -16.79 -0.46
CA HIS A 179 -13.83 -16.25 -0.33
C HIS A 179 -14.02 -14.99 -1.18
N ILE A 180 -15.18 -14.86 -1.79
CA ILE A 180 -15.57 -13.67 -2.57
C ILE A 180 -16.90 -13.13 -1.99
N GLU A 181 -16.88 -11.89 -1.55
CA GLU A 181 -18.07 -11.15 -1.11
C GLU A 181 -18.41 -10.11 -2.19
N GLU A 182 -19.60 -10.25 -2.80
CA GLU A 182 -20.09 -9.31 -3.82
C GLU A 182 -20.71 -8.09 -3.15
N ALA A 183 -19.89 -7.27 -2.54
CA ALA A 183 -20.28 -6.09 -1.80
C ALA A 183 -19.14 -5.07 -1.68
N VAL A 184 -19.50 -3.88 -1.22
CA VAL A 184 -18.55 -2.84 -0.76
C VAL A 184 -18.49 -2.86 0.75
N LEU A 185 -17.30 -2.73 1.32
CA LEU A 185 -17.15 -2.51 2.76
C LEU A 185 -17.59 -1.09 3.11
N SER A 186 -18.78 -0.96 3.67
CA SER A 186 -19.34 0.35 4.04
C SER A 186 -20.53 0.20 4.99
N LYS A 187 -20.64 1.09 5.99
CA LYS A 187 -21.86 1.28 6.80
C LYS A 187 -22.84 2.26 6.15
N ARG A 188 -22.48 2.86 5.01
CA ARG A 188 -23.27 3.89 4.33
C ARG A 188 -23.72 3.42 2.96
N PRO A 189 -24.88 3.87 2.46
CA PRO A 189 -25.34 3.54 1.12
C PRO A 189 -24.34 3.94 0.04
N GLN A 190 -24.12 3.06 -0.92
CA GLN A 190 -23.21 3.26 -2.04
C GLN A 190 -23.96 3.07 -3.35
N PHE A 191 -23.60 3.87 -4.34
CA PHE A 191 -24.17 3.81 -5.69
C PHE A 191 -23.05 3.80 -6.73
N GLN A 192 -23.24 3.07 -7.82
CA GLN A 192 -22.23 2.88 -8.85
C GLN A 192 -22.77 3.13 -10.26
N LYS A 193 -21.94 3.78 -11.11
CA LYS A 193 -22.14 3.94 -12.54
C LYS A 193 -20.84 3.64 -13.26
N GLY A 194 -20.76 2.49 -13.95
CA GLY A 194 -19.50 1.99 -14.49
C GLY A 194 -18.47 1.77 -13.39
N TRP A 195 -17.31 2.39 -13.51
CA TRP A 195 -16.23 2.35 -12.50
C TRP A 195 -16.35 3.46 -11.44
N ASN A 196 -17.28 4.40 -11.62
CA ASN A 196 -17.45 5.49 -10.68
C ASN A 196 -18.41 5.08 -9.57
N ARG A 197 -17.96 5.10 -8.33
CA ARG A 197 -18.72 4.82 -7.13
C ARG A 197 -18.84 6.08 -6.28
N ILE A 198 -20.01 6.29 -5.72
CA ILE A 198 -20.28 7.43 -4.86
C ILE A 198 -21.05 6.98 -3.62
N GLN A 199 -20.80 7.67 -2.53
CA GLN A 199 -21.55 7.55 -1.30
C GLN A 199 -22.58 8.66 -1.24
N CYS A 200 -23.87 8.34 -1.16
CA CYS A 200 -24.94 9.32 -0.95
C CYS A 200 -26.15 8.64 -0.33
N ASP A 201 -26.98 9.46 0.37
CA ASP A 201 -28.17 8.97 1.07
C ASP A 201 -29.39 8.82 0.13
N SER A 202 -29.28 9.31 -1.10
CA SER A 202 -30.37 9.28 -2.08
C SER A 202 -29.86 8.81 -3.45
N PRO A 203 -30.66 8.06 -4.21
CA PRO A 203 -30.28 7.64 -5.56
C PRO A 203 -29.99 8.83 -6.46
N LEU A 204 -28.93 8.72 -7.25
CA LEU A 204 -28.61 9.67 -8.32
C LEU A 204 -29.02 9.10 -9.68
N PRO A 205 -29.38 9.97 -10.66
CA PRO A 205 -29.69 9.52 -12.02
C PRO A 205 -28.57 8.65 -12.59
N ASP A 206 -28.93 7.53 -13.21
CA ASP A 206 -28.01 6.55 -13.84
C ASP A 206 -27.08 5.79 -12.88
N TYR A 207 -27.10 6.04 -11.58
CA TYR A 207 -26.38 5.25 -10.60
C TYR A 207 -27.25 4.14 -10.04
N LYS A 208 -26.69 2.94 -9.93
CA LYS A 208 -27.37 1.78 -9.34
C LYS A 208 -26.87 1.57 -7.91
N PRO A 209 -27.74 1.18 -6.96
CA PRO A 209 -27.30 0.81 -5.64
C PRO A 209 -26.39 -0.42 -5.72
N VAL A 210 -25.37 -0.48 -4.88
CA VAL A 210 -24.51 -1.65 -4.70
C VAL A 210 -24.69 -2.22 -3.30
N ALA A 211 -24.52 -3.53 -3.18
CA ALA A 211 -24.56 -4.18 -1.88
C ALA A 211 -23.43 -3.64 -0.99
N THR A 212 -23.75 -3.39 0.27
CA THR A 212 -22.80 -2.97 1.28
C THR A 212 -22.78 -3.98 2.43
N ILE A 213 -21.62 -4.15 3.03
CA ILE A 213 -21.41 -5.00 4.20
C ILE A 213 -20.49 -4.29 5.18
N ASP A 214 -20.73 -4.38 6.48
CA ASP A 214 -19.84 -3.85 7.50
C ASP A 214 -18.82 -4.90 7.97
N PHE A 215 -17.75 -4.42 8.60
CA PHE A 215 -16.64 -5.28 9.02
C PHE A 215 -17.05 -6.32 10.08
N LYS A 216 -17.96 -5.97 11.00
CA LYS A 216 -18.45 -6.89 12.02
C LYS A 216 -19.17 -8.08 11.38
N THR A 217 -20.06 -7.81 10.43
CA THR A 217 -20.79 -8.85 9.67
C THR A 217 -19.80 -9.76 8.92
N ILE A 218 -18.74 -9.21 8.33
CA ILE A 218 -17.68 -9.99 7.68
C ILE A 218 -16.98 -10.91 8.69
N ALA A 219 -16.56 -10.36 9.82
CA ALA A 219 -15.85 -11.12 10.86
C ALA A 219 -16.69 -12.29 11.39
N GLU A 220 -17.99 -12.06 11.63
CA GLU A 220 -18.92 -13.08 12.07
C GLU A 220 -19.19 -14.15 10.99
N ARG A 221 -19.36 -13.74 9.72
CA ARG A 221 -19.71 -14.63 8.60
C ARG A 221 -18.58 -15.59 8.24
N TYR A 222 -17.37 -15.10 8.15
CA TYR A 222 -16.22 -15.88 7.68
C TYR A 222 -15.39 -16.47 8.81
N ASN A 223 -15.51 -15.95 10.03
CA ASN A 223 -14.75 -16.37 11.20
C ASN A 223 -13.22 -16.35 10.96
N ILE A 224 -12.75 -15.35 10.21
CA ILE A 224 -11.33 -15.13 9.92
C ILE A 224 -10.85 -13.93 10.74
N LEU A 225 -9.82 -14.14 11.54
CA LEU A 225 -9.12 -13.07 12.25
C LEU A 225 -8.06 -12.48 11.31
N PHE A 226 -8.45 -11.50 10.51
CA PHE A 226 -7.56 -10.87 9.54
C PHE A 226 -6.39 -10.15 10.22
N ASP A 227 -5.17 -10.36 9.71
CA ASP A 227 -3.94 -9.68 10.12
C ASP A 227 -3.35 -8.78 9.01
N THR A 228 -3.87 -8.91 7.79
CA THR A 228 -3.38 -8.19 6.63
C THR A 228 -4.53 -7.57 5.83
N LEU A 229 -4.44 -6.26 5.59
CA LEU A 229 -5.32 -5.54 4.67
C LEU A 229 -4.62 -5.31 3.33
N VAL A 230 -5.32 -5.62 2.23
CA VAL A 230 -4.89 -5.28 0.87
C VAL A 230 -5.94 -4.37 0.26
N LEU A 231 -5.57 -3.12 0.05
CA LEU A 231 -6.47 -2.05 -0.33
C LEU A 231 -6.12 -1.60 -1.75
N ASP A 232 -6.79 -2.19 -2.74
CA ASP A 232 -6.71 -1.79 -4.14
C ASP A 232 -7.86 -0.87 -4.45
N SER A 233 -7.58 0.35 -4.40
CA SER A 233 -8.44 1.44 -4.77
C SER A 233 -9.20 2.13 -3.67
N GLU A 234 -9.51 3.13 -4.16
CA GLU A 234 -10.75 3.86 -4.26
C GLU A 234 -11.05 4.64 -2.99
N ASN A 235 -10.69 5.85 -3.06
CA ASN A 235 -11.34 7.09 -2.57
C ASN A 235 -12.24 7.02 -1.30
N TYR A 236 -12.27 5.90 -0.52
CA TYR A 236 -13.13 5.78 0.66
C TYR A 236 -12.46 5.22 1.90
N LEU A 237 -11.14 5.01 1.90
CA LEU A 237 -10.43 4.48 3.07
C LEU A 237 -10.54 5.37 4.30
N ASP A 238 -10.47 6.69 4.09
CA ASP A 238 -10.69 7.67 5.15
C ASP A 238 -12.06 7.49 5.81
N THR A 239 -13.11 7.23 5.02
CA THR A 239 -14.46 6.95 5.52
C THR A 239 -14.54 5.60 6.22
N ILE A 240 -13.92 4.55 5.66
CA ILE A 240 -13.88 3.22 6.29
C ILE A 240 -13.23 3.31 7.67
N PHE A 241 -12.10 3.98 7.80
CA PHE A 241 -11.41 4.14 9.08
C PHE A 241 -12.14 5.00 10.10
N VAL A 242 -12.99 5.94 9.63
CA VAL A 242 -13.87 6.73 10.50
C VAL A 242 -15.08 5.90 10.97
N ASP A 243 -15.72 5.17 10.05
CA ASP A 243 -16.96 4.47 10.32
C ASP A 243 -16.74 3.09 10.99
N MET A 244 -15.59 2.46 10.73
CA MET A 244 -15.24 1.12 11.19
C MET A 244 -13.78 1.07 11.68
N PRO A 245 -13.41 1.86 12.72
CA PRO A 245 -12.03 1.89 13.22
C PRO A 245 -11.56 0.54 13.76
N GLU A 246 -12.48 -0.35 14.14
CA GLU A 246 -12.22 -1.70 14.58
C GLU A 246 -11.54 -2.59 13.54
N ILE A 247 -11.60 -2.25 12.27
CA ILE A 247 -10.94 -3.00 11.18
C ILE A 247 -9.44 -3.16 11.38
N ILE A 248 -8.81 -2.22 12.13
CA ILE A 248 -7.34 -2.20 12.30
C ILE A 248 -6.86 -2.97 13.55
N GLU A 249 -7.74 -3.43 14.44
CA GLU A 249 -7.38 -3.97 15.77
C GLU A 249 -6.42 -5.16 15.74
N ASN A 250 -6.55 -6.04 14.76
CA ASN A 250 -5.69 -7.22 14.60
C ASN A 250 -4.75 -7.14 13.40
N ILE A 251 -4.78 -6.02 12.68
CA ILE A 251 -3.96 -5.85 11.48
C ILE A 251 -2.51 -5.55 11.85
N GLU A 252 -1.59 -6.26 11.22
CA GLU A 252 -0.15 -6.08 11.33
C GLU A 252 0.45 -5.47 10.05
N THR A 253 -0.21 -5.69 8.90
CA THR A 253 0.28 -5.21 7.61
C THR A 253 -0.86 -4.63 6.76
N VAL A 254 -0.63 -3.44 6.20
CA VAL A 254 -1.56 -2.79 5.27
C VAL A 254 -0.84 -2.53 3.94
N PHE A 255 -1.35 -3.09 2.85
CA PHE A 255 -0.98 -2.73 1.49
C PHE A 255 -1.97 -1.69 0.99
N LEU A 256 -1.45 -0.57 0.53
CA LEU A 256 -2.26 0.55 0.10
C LEU A 256 -1.80 1.03 -1.27
N LYS A 257 -2.67 0.92 -2.26
CA LYS A 257 -2.52 1.62 -3.53
C LYS A 257 -3.12 3.01 -3.38
N ASN A 258 -2.25 3.99 -3.29
CA ASN A 258 -2.61 5.37 -3.05
C ASN A 258 -2.67 6.12 -4.38
N ASP A 259 -3.85 6.40 -4.85
CA ASP A 259 -4.14 7.14 -6.08
C ASP A 259 -4.88 8.48 -5.84
N TYR A 260 -4.86 8.97 -4.62
CA TYR A 260 -5.42 10.27 -4.28
C TYR A 260 -4.81 11.38 -5.14
N ILE A 261 -5.65 12.09 -5.87
CA ILE A 261 -5.25 13.26 -6.66
C ILE A 261 -4.95 14.46 -5.76
N ASP A 262 -4.32 15.49 -6.31
CA ASP A 262 -3.89 16.66 -5.53
C ASP A 262 -5.03 17.35 -4.74
N SER A 263 -6.25 17.37 -5.28
CA SER A 263 -7.42 17.91 -4.59
C SER A 263 -7.87 17.06 -3.38
N GLU A 264 -7.43 15.82 -3.28
CA GLU A 264 -7.81 14.86 -2.23
C GLU A 264 -6.68 14.61 -1.21
N LYS A 265 -5.62 15.41 -1.23
CA LYS A 265 -4.50 15.29 -0.27
C LYS A 265 -4.94 15.26 1.19
N HIS A 266 -6.02 15.99 1.53
CA HIS A 266 -6.56 15.99 2.88
C HIS A 266 -7.05 14.59 3.30
N ARG A 267 -7.68 13.84 2.39
CA ARG A 267 -8.18 12.48 2.63
C ARG A 267 -7.01 11.51 2.84
N LYS A 268 -5.97 11.62 1.99
CA LYS A 268 -4.73 10.85 2.18
C LYS A 268 -4.07 11.12 3.53
N ASN A 269 -4.07 12.37 3.98
CA ASN A 269 -3.55 12.72 5.29
C ASN A 269 -4.38 12.12 6.43
N LEU A 270 -5.71 11.99 6.28
CA LEU A 270 -6.55 11.30 7.26
C LEU A 270 -6.16 9.82 7.37
N VAL A 271 -5.99 9.14 6.23
CA VAL A 271 -5.54 7.74 6.20
C VAL A 271 -4.17 7.59 6.86
N ASN A 272 -3.20 8.41 6.49
CA ASN A 272 -1.85 8.36 7.08
C ASN A 272 -1.88 8.60 8.59
N ASN A 273 -2.59 9.64 9.02
CA ASN A 273 -2.69 9.98 10.44
C ASN A 273 -3.39 8.87 11.25
N PHE A 274 -4.40 8.24 10.67
CA PHE A 274 -5.06 7.10 11.30
C PHE A 274 -4.09 5.93 11.49
N LEU A 275 -3.35 5.56 10.46
CA LEU A 275 -2.35 4.48 10.54
C LEU A 275 -1.25 4.80 11.55
N LEU A 276 -0.67 6.01 11.49
CA LEU A 276 0.35 6.46 12.43
C LEU A 276 -0.14 6.43 13.89
N LYS A 277 -1.36 6.92 14.14
CA LYS A 277 -1.98 6.94 15.47
C LYS A 277 -2.19 5.52 16.04
N ASN A 278 -2.41 4.54 15.17
CA ASN A 278 -2.58 3.14 15.55
C ASN A 278 -1.27 2.34 15.55
N GLY A 279 -0.11 3.01 15.56
CA GLY A 279 1.20 2.36 15.72
C GLY A 279 1.79 1.79 14.42
N PHE A 280 1.22 2.10 13.27
CA PHE A 280 1.80 1.71 11.99
C PHE A 280 2.87 2.69 11.55
N GLU A 281 3.92 2.17 10.93
CA GLU A 281 4.89 2.98 10.20
C GLU A 281 4.87 2.65 8.71
N LEU A 282 5.17 3.64 7.87
CA LEU A 282 5.39 3.41 6.46
C LEU A 282 6.67 2.57 6.29
N TYR A 283 6.51 1.30 5.92
CA TYR A 283 7.60 0.36 5.74
C TYR A 283 8.20 0.41 4.33
N TYR A 284 7.35 0.55 3.32
CA TYR A 284 7.76 0.53 1.91
C TYR A 284 6.89 1.50 1.10
N ILE A 285 7.50 2.23 0.16
CA ILE A 285 6.78 3.07 -0.79
C ILE A 285 7.44 3.00 -2.17
N GLU A 286 6.64 2.87 -3.21
CA GLU A 286 7.08 2.88 -4.60
C GLU A 286 6.15 3.73 -5.46
N LEU A 287 6.72 4.61 -6.29
CA LEU A 287 5.96 5.39 -7.25
C LEU A 287 5.46 4.49 -8.38
N GLY A 288 4.20 4.65 -8.79
CA GLY A 288 3.53 3.86 -9.82
C GLY A 288 4.17 3.92 -11.22
N GLY A 289 4.98 4.93 -11.51
CA GLY A 289 5.74 5.07 -12.76
C GLY A 289 5.13 6.05 -13.74
N PHE A 290 5.04 5.67 -15.02
CA PHE A 290 4.61 6.55 -16.11
C PHE A 290 3.13 6.34 -16.48
N GLY A 291 2.58 7.27 -17.27
CA GLY A 291 1.22 7.21 -17.78
C GLY A 291 0.16 7.53 -16.71
N PRO A 292 -1.01 6.89 -16.75
CA PRO A 292 -2.11 7.16 -15.81
C PRO A 292 -1.71 6.95 -14.35
N LEU A 293 -0.81 6.00 -14.08
CA LEU A 293 -0.37 5.63 -12.73
C LEU A 293 0.79 6.49 -12.21
N ARG A 294 1.19 7.54 -12.90
CA ARG A 294 2.36 8.36 -12.51
C ARG A 294 2.25 8.99 -11.13
N MET A 295 1.03 9.22 -10.65
CA MET A 295 0.75 9.81 -9.35
C MET A 295 0.33 8.77 -8.30
N THR A 296 0.23 7.50 -8.68
CA THR A 296 -0.10 6.41 -7.78
C THR A 296 1.14 5.97 -7.01
N PHE A 297 1.00 5.82 -5.72
CA PHE A 297 2.02 5.24 -4.84
C PHE A 297 1.53 3.90 -4.32
N PHE A 298 2.43 2.92 -4.32
CA PHE A 298 2.22 1.62 -3.68
C PHE A 298 2.91 1.66 -2.33
N GLU A 299 2.15 1.51 -1.28
CA GLU A 299 2.63 1.65 0.09
C GLU A 299 2.42 0.34 0.87
N VAL A 300 3.37 0.01 1.73
CA VAL A 300 3.18 -1.00 2.76
C VAL A 300 3.42 -0.35 4.11
N TRP A 301 2.43 -0.45 4.96
CA TRP A 301 2.48 -0.02 6.36
C TRP A 301 2.58 -1.25 7.25
N LYS A 302 3.41 -1.21 8.28
CA LYS A 302 3.55 -2.29 9.25
C LYS A 302 3.38 -1.78 10.66
N LEU A 303 2.71 -2.56 11.48
CA LEU A 303 2.61 -2.32 12.90
C LEU A 303 4.00 -2.51 13.52
N THR A 304 4.53 -1.48 14.19
CA THR A 304 5.87 -1.52 14.81
C THR A 304 5.82 -1.80 16.29
N GLU A 305 4.77 -1.32 16.98
CA GLU A 305 4.50 -1.58 18.38
C GLU A 305 2.99 -1.64 18.56
N LYS A 306 2.49 -2.62 19.30
CA LYS A 306 1.17 -2.51 19.88
C LYS A 306 1.27 -1.38 20.91
N VAL A 307 0.82 -0.19 20.53
CA VAL A 307 0.56 0.87 21.51
C VAL A 307 -0.42 0.24 22.49
N GLY A 308 0.05 -0.07 23.70
CA GLY A 308 -0.80 -0.65 24.73
C GLY A 308 -2.02 0.23 24.86
N MET A 309 -3.17 -0.23 24.38
CA MET A 309 -4.43 0.38 24.78
C MET A 309 -4.44 0.31 26.30
N PRO A 310 -4.61 1.43 27.02
CA PRO A 310 -4.90 1.34 28.44
C PRO A 310 -6.11 0.43 28.57
N ALA A 311 -5.96 -0.69 29.26
CA ALA A 311 -7.07 -1.54 29.62
C ALA A 311 -8.17 -0.61 30.12
N LEU A 312 -9.33 -0.65 29.49
CA LEU A 312 -10.54 -0.05 30.04
C LEU A 312 -10.75 -0.78 31.36
N THR A 313 -10.16 -0.24 32.42
CA THR A 313 -10.46 -0.69 33.78
C THR A 313 -11.92 -0.35 34.00
N ASP A 314 -12.74 -1.39 34.08
CA ASP A 314 -14.07 -1.38 34.69
C ASP A 314 -13.91 -0.86 36.12
N ASN A 315 -14.03 0.44 36.29
CA ASN A 315 -14.15 1.06 37.60
C ASN A 315 -14.98 2.34 37.47
N ILE A 316 -16.26 2.20 37.18
CA ILE A 316 -17.29 3.13 37.63
C ILE A 316 -18.57 2.31 37.87
N LEU A 317 -18.62 1.52 38.92
CA LEU A 317 -19.85 1.13 39.60
C LEU A 317 -19.52 0.73 41.06
N SER A 318 -19.24 1.73 41.90
CA SER A 318 -19.54 1.66 43.30
C SER A 318 -19.24 3.03 43.93
N THR A 319 -20.24 3.84 44.11
CA THR A 319 -20.52 4.58 45.36
C THR A 319 -21.75 5.46 45.17
N ALA A 320 -22.72 5.17 45.97
CA ALA A 320 -23.87 5.95 46.48
C ALA A 320 -25.00 6.20 45.52
#